data_24262fc940d0a94c4c91100fbeeea1d9
#
_entry.id   24262fc940d0a94c4c91100fbeeea1d9
#
_cell.length_a   1.000
_cell.length_b   1.000
_cell.length_c   1.000
_cell.angle_alpha   90.00
_cell.angle_beta   90.00
_cell.angle_gamma   90.00
#
_symmetry.space_group_name_H-M   'P 1'
#
loop_
_entity.id
_entity.type
_entity.pdbx_description
1 polymer ?
#
loop_
_entity_poly.entity_id
_entity_poly.type
_entity_poly.pdbx_seq_one_letter_code
_entity_poly.pdbx_strand_id
1 'polypeptide(L)'
;MIYFEAFVHGLQFPSIHLNKSVSKYYFCKMKSLRVAIIGATGLVGRTMLRTLEERGFPIEELIAVASERSVGKKISFASGEVEVIGLEAAVASKPDIALFSAGGETSLEWAPKFASAGITVVDNSSAWRMHKDYKLVVPEVNGDTLSTDDLIIANPNCTTMQLVMVLKPLHDNFQIVRGVVSTYQSVTGTGQAAVAQMEDERAGRTPSEQVYPHPIDKNCLPHCDTFQENGYTREEMKVHHETKKIMGDDSISLSCTAVRVPVVGGHGESVFLEFERDYDMDDVRSILSSFPGVILQDDPETFNYPMPITAHGKDDVFVGRLRRDLCNPRGLHLWIVSDNLRKGAATNTIQIAEYLNSQGRWG
;
A
#
# COMPACT_ATOMS: atom_id res chain seq x y z
N MET A 1 40.10 17.62 5.42
CA MET A 1 39.82 18.04 6.80
C MET A 1 39.40 19.50 6.77
N ILE A 2 38.11 19.82 6.64
CA ILE A 2 37.45 21.12 6.92
C ILE A 2 35.95 20.85 6.94
N TYR A 3 35.40 20.88 8.11
CA TYR A 3 34.06 21.23 8.65
C TYR A 3 32.84 21.21 7.72
N PHE A 4 31.90 20.30 7.97
CA PHE A 4 30.48 20.46 7.80
C PHE A 4 29.78 20.10 9.13
N GLU A 5 29.86 21.01 10.08
CA GLU A 5 28.92 21.07 11.22
C GLU A 5 28.14 22.36 11.14
N ALA A 6 26.91 22.27 11.61
CA ALA A 6 25.97 23.37 11.89
C ALA A 6 25.04 23.78 10.73
N PHE A 7 23.84 23.18 10.74
CA PHE A 7 22.57 23.94 10.73
C PHE A 7 21.40 23.00 11.06
N VAL A 8 21.27 22.66 12.34
CA VAL A 8 20.03 22.10 12.90
C VAL A 8 19.67 22.94 14.11
N HIS A 9 18.97 24.03 13.89
CA HIS A 9 18.25 24.71 14.99
C HIS A 9 17.02 25.42 14.44
N GLY A 10 15.86 25.03 14.93
CA GLY A 10 14.73 25.92 15.15
C GLY A 10 13.66 26.01 14.06
N LEU A 11 13.09 24.90 13.61
CA LEU A 11 11.74 24.94 13.05
C LEU A 11 10.81 24.10 13.95
N GLN A 12 10.15 24.76 14.89
CA GLN A 12 8.97 24.22 15.55
C GLN A 12 7.84 24.15 14.51
N PHE A 13 7.56 22.93 14.02
CA PHE A 13 6.35 22.68 13.28
C PHE A 13 5.16 22.68 14.24
N PRO A 14 4.06 23.40 13.96
CA PRO A 14 2.86 23.29 14.76
C PRO A 14 2.38 21.85 14.75
N SER A 15 2.15 21.29 15.92
CA SER A 15 1.55 19.97 16.13
C SER A 15 0.17 19.95 15.48
N ILE A 16 0.06 19.31 14.31
CA ILE A 16 -1.22 19.02 13.67
C ILE A 16 -1.95 18.04 14.59
N HIS A 17 -3.01 18.51 15.24
CA HIS A 17 -3.92 17.68 16.01
C HIS A 17 -4.60 16.70 15.05
N LEU A 18 -4.10 15.47 15.00
CA LEU A 18 -4.81 14.33 14.46
C LEU A 18 -6.22 14.29 15.09
N ASN A 19 -7.22 14.26 14.24
CA ASN A 19 -8.61 14.16 14.63
C ASN A 19 -8.84 12.76 15.26
N LYS A 20 -8.55 12.64 16.56
CA LYS A 20 -8.65 11.41 17.37
C LYS A 20 -10.08 10.90 17.53
N SER A 21 -11.07 11.56 16.93
CA SER A 21 -12.47 11.25 17.16
C SER A 21 -13.02 10.10 16.33
N VAL A 22 -12.50 9.84 15.13
CA VAL A 22 -12.99 8.75 14.25
C VAL A 22 -12.40 7.39 14.67
N SER A 23 -11.14 7.35 15.08
CA SER A 23 -10.47 6.13 15.53
C SER A 23 -11.08 5.53 16.81
N LYS A 24 -11.47 6.37 17.77
CA LYS A 24 -11.90 5.91 19.10
C LYS A 24 -13.26 5.22 19.14
N TYR A 25 -14.17 5.51 18.22
CA TYR A 25 -15.51 4.91 18.18
C TYR A 25 -15.54 3.50 17.59
N TYR A 26 -14.62 3.16 16.66
CA TYR A 26 -14.53 1.82 16.09
C TYR A 26 -13.89 0.81 17.04
N PHE A 27 -12.90 1.21 17.85
CA PHE A 27 -12.16 0.31 18.74
C PHE A 27 -12.98 -0.23 19.94
N CYS A 28 -14.11 0.39 20.31
CA CYS A 28 -14.85 0.01 21.52
C CYS A 28 -15.66 -1.31 21.40
N LYS A 29 -15.68 -1.97 20.21
CA LYS A 29 -16.44 -3.21 19.96
C LYS A 29 -15.64 -4.31 19.25
N MET A 30 -14.33 -4.07 18.96
CA MET A 30 -13.55 -5.09 18.26
C MET A 30 -13.15 -6.22 19.20
N LYS A 31 -13.31 -7.46 18.73
CA LYS A 31 -12.86 -8.67 19.43
C LYS A 31 -11.33 -8.78 19.33
N SER A 32 -10.66 -9.22 20.38
CA SER A 32 -9.26 -9.64 20.31
C SER A 32 -9.15 -10.93 19.49
N LEU A 33 -8.23 -10.94 18.53
CA LEU A 33 -8.10 -12.00 17.54
C LEU A 33 -6.77 -12.74 17.67
N ARG A 34 -6.80 -14.01 17.29
CA ARG A 34 -5.60 -14.80 17.00
C ARG A 34 -5.18 -14.51 15.56
N VAL A 35 -4.05 -13.80 15.40
CA VAL A 35 -3.58 -13.28 14.12
C VAL A 35 -2.34 -14.01 13.65
N ALA A 36 -2.38 -14.64 12.47
CA ALA A 36 -1.21 -15.19 11.82
C ALA A 36 -0.63 -14.22 10.78
N ILE A 37 0.69 -14.03 10.78
CA ILE A 37 1.39 -13.27 9.73
C ILE A 37 2.25 -14.23 8.93
N ILE A 38 1.85 -14.47 7.67
CA ILE A 38 2.54 -15.37 6.75
C ILE A 38 3.59 -14.57 5.98
N GLY A 39 4.86 -14.90 6.19
CA GLY A 39 6.00 -14.11 5.71
C GLY A 39 6.47 -13.06 6.72
N ALA A 40 6.32 -13.33 8.03
CA ALA A 40 6.63 -12.40 9.13
C ALA A 40 8.07 -11.88 9.14
N THR A 41 9.02 -12.58 8.55
CA THR A 41 10.45 -12.18 8.48
C THR A 41 10.78 -11.26 7.30
N GLY A 42 9.86 -11.09 6.33
CA GLY A 42 10.02 -10.22 5.15
C GLY A 42 9.81 -8.74 5.47
N LEU A 43 10.08 -7.85 4.49
CA LEU A 43 9.88 -6.40 4.65
C LEU A 43 8.44 -6.04 5.02
N VAL A 44 7.47 -6.52 4.24
CA VAL A 44 6.05 -6.25 4.48
C VAL A 44 5.57 -6.92 5.77
N GLY A 45 5.99 -8.18 6.06
CA GLY A 45 5.63 -8.86 7.30
C GLY A 45 6.10 -8.10 8.55
N ARG A 46 7.33 -7.60 8.56
CA ARG A 46 7.85 -6.76 9.65
C ARG A 46 7.11 -5.42 9.75
N THR A 47 6.69 -4.86 8.61
CA THR A 47 5.87 -3.65 8.61
C THR A 47 4.48 -3.95 9.17
N MET A 48 3.88 -5.12 8.86
CA MET A 48 2.60 -5.55 9.46
C MET A 48 2.70 -5.66 10.98
N LEU A 49 3.76 -6.30 11.49
CA LEU A 49 4.00 -6.39 12.95
C LEU A 49 4.00 -5.00 13.60
N ARG A 50 4.81 -4.09 13.08
CA ARG A 50 4.90 -2.73 13.58
C ARG A 50 3.56 -1.98 13.46
N THR A 51 2.87 -2.10 12.33
CA THR A 51 1.60 -1.42 12.10
C THR A 51 0.49 -1.93 13.03
N LEU A 52 0.46 -3.24 13.33
CA LEU A 52 -0.46 -3.81 14.32
C LEU A 52 -0.25 -3.19 15.71
N GLU A 53 1.02 -3.04 16.13
CA GLU A 53 1.37 -2.39 17.40
C GLU A 53 0.99 -0.91 17.43
N GLU A 54 1.39 -0.14 16.41
CA GLU A 54 1.14 1.31 16.30
C GLU A 54 -0.35 1.64 16.25
N ARG A 55 -1.15 0.79 15.60
CA ARG A 55 -2.60 0.95 15.51
C ARG A 55 -3.35 0.42 16.74
N GLY A 56 -2.67 -0.31 17.62
CA GLY A 56 -3.30 -0.93 18.78
C GLY A 56 -4.34 -1.98 18.39
N PHE A 57 -4.10 -2.72 17.30
CA PHE A 57 -5.01 -3.77 16.86
C PHE A 57 -5.21 -4.80 17.98
N PRO A 58 -6.45 -5.19 18.32
CA PRO A 58 -6.70 -6.08 19.44
C PRO A 58 -6.26 -7.52 19.10
N ILE A 59 -5.12 -7.92 19.64
CA ILE A 59 -4.52 -9.25 19.43
C ILE A 59 -4.61 -10.06 20.71
N GLU A 60 -5.21 -11.25 20.63
CA GLU A 60 -5.19 -12.27 21.67
C GLU A 60 -3.88 -13.07 21.58
N GLU A 61 -3.51 -13.51 20.38
CA GLU A 61 -2.29 -14.25 20.10
C GLU A 61 -1.74 -13.87 18.73
N LEU A 62 -0.43 -13.59 18.67
CA LEU A 62 0.29 -13.44 17.42
C LEU A 62 1.00 -14.73 17.03
N ILE A 63 0.77 -15.20 15.80
CA ILE A 63 1.38 -16.39 15.21
C ILE A 63 2.28 -15.94 14.06
N ALA A 64 3.59 -16.00 14.26
CA ALA A 64 4.58 -15.63 13.27
C ALA A 64 4.93 -16.82 12.38
N VAL A 65 4.74 -16.68 11.06
CA VAL A 65 4.93 -17.77 10.10
C VAL A 65 5.92 -17.35 9.03
N ALA A 66 6.89 -18.22 8.73
CA ALA A 66 7.82 -18.00 7.63
C ALA A 66 8.28 -19.34 7.02
N SER A 67 9.21 -19.26 6.05
CA SER A 67 9.78 -20.45 5.41
C SER A 67 10.55 -21.32 6.42
N GLU A 68 10.71 -22.60 6.11
CA GLU A 68 11.42 -23.60 6.93
C GLU A 68 12.81 -23.12 7.42
N ARG A 69 13.52 -22.32 6.63
CA ARG A 69 14.81 -21.71 7.01
C ARG A 69 14.71 -20.74 8.19
N SER A 70 13.51 -20.30 8.52
CA SER A 70 13.25 -19.32 9.59
C SER A 70 12.49 -19.90 10.78
N VAL A 71 12.02 -21.13 10.70
CA VAL A 71 11.36 -21.83 11.82
C VAL A 71 12.30 -21.91 13.01
N GLY A 72 11.78 -21.67 14.20
CA GLY A 72 12.51 -21.61 15.47
C GLY A 72 13.22 -20.27 15.74
N LYS A 73 13.30 -19.35 14.75
CA LYS A 73 13.78 -17.99 15.03
C LYS A 73 12.75 -17.23 15.85
N LYS A 74 13.24 -16.32 16.68
CA LYS A 74 12.39 -15.43 17.45
C LYS A 74 12.31 -14.06 16.78
N ILE A 75 11.14 -13.46 16.79
CA ILE A 75 10.90 -12.07 16.37
C ILE A 75 10.30 -11.29 17.53
N SER A 76 10.68 -10.03 17.66
CA SER A 76 10.12 -9.12 18.67
C SER A 76 8.74 -8.67 18.26
N PHE A 77 7.78 -8.71 19.19
CA PHE A 77 6.44 -8.14 19.05
C PHE A 77 5.92 -7.68 20.41
N ALA A 78 5.40 -6.47 20.48
CA ALA A 78 5.03 -5.81 21.72
C ALA A 78 6.19 -5.86 22.75
N SER A 79 5.95 -6.31 23.94
CA SER A 79 6.98 -6.45 24.98
C SER A 79 7.62 -7.84 25.04
N GLY A 80 7.38 -8.71 24.05
CA GLY A 80 7.82 -10.10 24.07
C GLY A 80 8.51 -10.57 22.79
N GLU A 81 8.78 -11.86 22.76
CA GLU A 81 9.30 -12.58 21.60
C GLU A 81 8.30 -13.63 21.16
N VAL A 82 8.12 -13.77 19.84
CA VAL A 82 7.28 -14.78 19.22
C VAL A 82 8.16 -15.71 18.38
N GLU A 83 8.03 -17.02 18.59
CA GLU A 83 8.74 -18.01 17.80
C GLU A 83 8.09 -18.17 16.43
N VAL A 84 8.90 -18.23 15.40
CA VAL A 84 8.45 -18.46 14.01
C VAL A 84 8.15 -19.93 13.80
N ILE A 85 6.95 -20.22 13.30
CA ILE A 85 6.49 -21.57 12.98
C ILE A 85 6.29 -21.76 11.46
N GLY A 86 6.10 -23.01 11.03
CA GLY A 86 5.78 -23.38 9.65
C GLY A 86 4.29 -23.22 9.33
N LEU A 87 3.96 -23.32 8.02
CA LEU A 87 2.61 -23.12 7.50
C LEU A 87 1.61 -24.18 7.98
N GLU A 88 2.01 -25.46 8.05
CA GLU A 88 1.18 -26.55 8.55
C GLU A 88 0.76 -26.32 10.00
N ALA A 89 1.73 -25.95 10.86
CA ALA A 89 1.49 -25.66 12.26
C ALA A 89 0.58 -24.44 12.43
N ALA A 90 0.71 -23.44 11.56
CA ALA A 90 -0.12 -22.25 11.57
C ALA A 90 -1.60 -22.56 11.23
N VAL A 91 -1.86 -23.41 10.22
CA VAL A 91 -3.23 -23.88 9.91
C VAL A 91 -3.79 -24.68 11.09
N ALA A 92 -2.98 -25.59 11.67
CA ALA A 92 -3.38 -26.43 12.81
C ALA A 92 -3.70 -25.62 14.08
N SER A 93 -3.06 -24.45 14.25
CA SER A 93 -3.31 -23.55 15.38
C SER A 93 -4.63 -22.78 15.27
N LYS A 94 -5.28 -22.79 14.08
CA LYS A 94 -6.58 -22.17 13.81
C LYS A 94 -6.65 -20.69 14.23
N PRO A 95 -5.82 -19.78 13.67
CA PRO A 95 -6.02 -18.35 13.88
C PRO A 95 -7.38 -17.88 13.37
N ASP A 96 -7.88 -16.77 13.87
CA ASP A 96 -9.10 -16.13 13.35
C ASP A 96 -8.84 -15.54 11.95
N ILE A 97 -7.64 -14.98 11.76
CA ILE A 97 -7.22 -14.32 10.52
C ILE A 97 -5.75 -14.60 10.20
N ALA A 98 -5.45 -14.73 8.92
CA ALA A 98 -4.09 -14.88 8.39
C ALA A 98 -3.78 -13.78 7.37
N LEU A 99 -2.75 -12.98 7.66
CA LEU A 99 -2.27 -11.88 6.81
C LEU A 99 -1.09 -12.39 5.99
N PHE A 100 -1.28 -12.56 4.68
CA PHE A 100 -0.31 -13.17 3.77
C PHE A 100 0.60 -12.15 3.12
N SER A 101 1.91 -12.38 3.21
CA SER A 101 2.95 -11.65 2.47
C SER A 101 4.14 -12.57 2.16
N ALA A 102 3.88 -13.73 1.56
CA ALA A 102 4.87 -14.77 1.26
C ALA A 102 4.99 -15.12 -0.25
N GLY A 103 4.46 -14.24 -1.12
CA GLY A 103 4.49 -14.42 -2.56
C GLY A 103 3.31 -15.24 -3.12
N GLY A 104 3.13 -15.15 -4.45
CA GLY A 104 1.95 -15.71 -5.13
C GLY A 104 1.87 -17.24 -5.09
N GLU A 105 2.98 -17.94 -5.26
CA GLU A 105 3.01 -19.41 -5.23
C GLU A 105 2.56 -19.94 -3.85
N THR A 106 3.14 -19.40 -2.78
CA THR A 106 2.74 -19.75 -1.42
C THR A 106 1.26 -19.44 -1.18
N SER A 107 0.78 -18.30 -1.68
CA SER A 107 -0.61 -17.92 -1.50
C SER A 107 -1.56 -18.84 -2.27
N LEU A 108 -1.25 -19.19 -3.52
CA LEU A 108 -2.06 -20.12 -4.32
C LEU A 108 -2.19 -21.50 -3.66
N GLU A 109 -1.13 -21.98 -3.02
CA GLU A 109 -1.13 -23.26 -2.34
C GLU A 109 -1.84 -23.20 -0.98
N TRP A 110 -1.56 -22.17 -0.18
CA TRP A 110 -1.92 -22.16 1.23
C TRP A 110 -3.18 -21.37 1.59
N ALA A 111 -3.50 -20.29 0.90
CA ALA A 111 -4.70 -19.52 1.21
C ALA A 111 -5.98 -20.37 1.17
N PRO A 112 -6.16 -21.30 0.19
CA PRO A 112 -7.31 -22.19 0.19
C PRO A 112 -7.33 -23.17 1.39
N LYS A 113 -6.15 -23.59 1.87
CA LYS A 113 -6.05 -24.50 3.04
C LYS A 113 -6.47 -23.78 4.33
N PHE A 114 -6.03 -22.51 4.50
CA PHE A 114 -6.49 -21.66 5.59
C PHE A 114 -8.00 -21.40 5.52
N ALA A 115 -8.50 -21.00 4.36
CA ALA A 115 -9.93 -20.75 4.15
C ALA A 115 -10.79 -21.99 4.43
N SER A 116 -10.34 -23.19 3.98
CA SER A 116 -11.02 -24.46 4.25
C SER A 116 -11.05 -24.83 5.73
N ALA A 117 -10.11 -24.31 6.52
CA ALA A 117 -10.09 -24.44 7.97
C ALA A 117 -10.97 -23.38 8.69
N GLY A 118 -11.67 -22.52 7.94
CA GLY A 118 -12.50 -21.43 8.45
C GLY A 118 -11.74 -20.16 8.83
N ILE A 119 -10.46 -20.08 8.44
CA ILE A 119 -9.59 -18.94 8.74
C ILE A 119 -9.74 -17.88 7.63
N THR A 120 -10.00 -16.64 8.01
CA THR A 120 -10.03 -15.53 7.06
C THR A 120 -8.62 -15.20 6.57
N VAL A 121 -8.43 -15.04 5.28
CA VAL A 121 -7.15 -14.71 4.64
C VAL A 121 -7.23 -13.32 4.01
N VAL A 122 -6.27 -12.45 4.32
CA VAL A 122 -6.03 -11.22 3.55
C VAL A 122 -4.67 -11.34 2.87
N ASP A 123 -4.66 -11.37 1.55
CA ASP A 123 -3.46 -11.68 0.76
C ASP A 123 -2.89 -10.50 0.00
N ASN A 124 -1.61 -10.19 0.25
CA ASN A 124 -0.88 -9.12 -0.45
C ASN A 124 -0.28 -9.52 -1.80
N SER A 125 -0.31 -10.81 -2.14
CA SER A 125 0.21 -11.24 -3.44
C SER A 125 -0.73 -10.85 -4.58
N SER A 126 -0.28 -11.04 -5.82
CA SER A 126 -1.14 -10.83 -6.99
C SER A 126 -2.03 -12.03 -7.32
N ALA A 127 -1.96 -13.13 -6.56
CA ALA A 127 -2.59 -14.41 -6.89
C ALA A 127 -4.12 -14.31 -7.07
N TRP A 128 -4.78 -13.55 -6.20
CA TRP A 128 -6.25 -13.51 -6.11
C TRP A 128 -6.86 -12.22 -6.66
N ARG A 129 -6.06 -11.19 -6.94
CA ARG A 129 -6.55 -9.84 -7.24
C ARG A 129 -7.54 -9.80 -8.40
N MET A 130 -7.26 -10.50 -9.49
CA MET A 130 -8.12 -10.54 -10.66
C MET A 130 -9.04 -11.77 -10.72
N HIS A 131 -9.03 -12.60 -9.67
CA HIS A 131 -9.96 -13.72 -9.58
C HIS A 131 -11.39 -13.20 -9.38
N LYS A 132 -12.36 -13.71 -10.13
CA LYS A 132 -13.75 -13.20 -10.15
C LYS A 132 -14.49 -13.39 -8.80
N ASP A 133 -14.15 -14.46 -8.07
CA ASP A 133 -14.86 -14.85 -6.85
C ASP A 133 -14.25 -14.21 -5.59
N TYR A 134 -13.11 -13.51 -5.69
CA TYR A 134 -12.46 -12.86 -4.56
C TYR A 134 -12.46 -11.34 -4.71
N LYS A 135 -12.74 -10.66 -3.62
CA LYS A 135 -12.81 -9.21 -3.56
C LYS A 135 -11.41 -8.62 -3.49
N LEU A 136 -11.23 -7.50 -4.16
CA LEU A 136 -10.02 -6.69 -4.17
C LEU A 136 -10.35 -5.38 -3.48
N VAL A 137 -9.77 -5.12 -2.28
CA VAL A 137 -10.36 -4.16 -1.36
C VAL A 137 -9.37 -3.09 -0.89
N VAL A 138 -9.80 -1.84 -1.00
CA VAL A 138 -9.29 -0.68 -0.27
C VAL A 138 -10.44 -0.19 0.62
N PRO A 139 -10.39 -0.35 1.96
CA PRO A 139 -11.54 -0.14 2.83
C PRO A 139 -12.22 1.22 2.69
N GLU A 140 -11.48 2.29 2.45
CA GLU A 140 -12.01 3.64 2.27
C GLU A 140 -12.72 3.83 0.92
N VAL A 141 -12.50 2.93 -0.04
CA VAL A 141 -13.02 3.03 -1.42
C VAL A 141 -14.19 2.10 -1.65
N ASN A 142 -14.04 0.83 -1.29
CA ASN A 142 -15.01 -0.22 -1.56
C ASN A 142 -15.13 -1.25 -0.41
N GLY A 143 -14.84 -0.82 0.83
CA GLY A 143 -14.97 -1.68 2.02
C GLY A 143 -16.38 -2.23 2.23
N ASP A 144 -17.40 -1.49 1.82
CA ASP A 144 -18.81 -1.87 1.86
C ASP A 144 -19.15 -3.10 0.98
N THR A 145 -18.27 -3.46 0.05
CA THR A 145 -18.40 -4.71 -0.72
C THR A 145 -18.07 -5.95 0.09
N LEU A 146 -17.33 -5.82 1.21
CA LEU A 146 -16.95 -6.95 2.06
C LEU A 146 -18.17 -7.54 2.78
N SER A 147 -18.17 -8.86 2.85
CA SER A 147 -19.13 -9.64 3.64
C SER A 147 -18.39 -10.38 4.76
N THR A 148 -19.09 -10.63 5.87
CA THR A 148 -18.58 -11.49 6.94
C THR A 148 -18.32 -12.93 6.49
N ASP A 149 -18.78 -13.35 5.31
CA ASP A 149 -18.56 -14.68 4.75
C ASP A 149 -17.32 -14.78 3.84
N ASP A 150 -16.70 -13.64 3.52
CA ASP A 150 -15.49 -13.63 2.70
C ASP A 150 -14.32 -14.31 3.43
N LEU A 151 -13.78 -15.38 2.86
CA LEU A 151 -12.68 -16.14 3.45
C LEU A 151 -11.32 -15.83 2.82
N ILE A 152 -11.27 -15.42 1.56
CA ILE A 152 -10.06 -14.95 0.89
C ILE A 152 -10.33 -13.56 0.32
N ILE A 153 -9.56 -12.58 0.77
CA ILE A 153 -9.68 -11.18 0.35
C ILE A 153 -8.32 -10.74 -0.20
N ALA A 154 -8.33 -10.19 -1.41
CA ALA A 154 -7.11 -9.69 -2.04
C ALA A 154 -6.82 -8.26 -1.63
N ASN A 155 -5.57 -8.00 -1.24
CA ASN A 155 -5.01 -6.67 -1.02
C ASN A 155 -4.41 -6.17 -2.33
N PRO A 156 -4.74 -4.95 -2.80
CA PRO A 156 -4.31 -4.46 -4.12
C PRO A 156 -2.80 -4.25 -4.26
N ASN A 157 -2.39 -3.90 -5.48
CA ASN A 157 -1.05 -3.42 -5.77
C ASN A 157 -0.77 -2.09 -5.07
N CYS A 158 0.47 -1.87 -4.65
CA CYS A 158 0.86 -0.70 -3.84
C CYS A 158 0.62 0.64 -4.56
N THR A 159 0.84 0.71 -5.87
CA THR A 159 0.53 1.91 -6.66
C THR A 159 -0.98 2.06 -6.83
N THR A 160 -1.70 0.98 -7.12
CA THR A 160 -3.17 1.02 -7.26
C THR A 160 -3.87 1.52 -5.99
N MET A 161 -3.42 1.10 -4.80
CA MET A 161 -4.06 1.53 -3.54
C MET A 161 -4.04 3.04 -3.35
N GLN A 162 -2.86 3.67 -3.49
CA GLN A 162 -2.76 5.13 -3.33
C GLN A 162 -3.51 5.88 -4.44
N LEU A 163 -3.51 5.35 -5.65
CA LEU A 163 -4.21 5.93 -6.79
C LEU A 163 -5.71 5.97 -6.57
N VAL A 164 -6.35 4.83 -6.25
CA VAL A 164 -7.81 4.76 -6.12
C VAL A 164 -8.35 5.57 -4.94
N MET A 165 -7.56 5.79 -3.88
CA MET A 165 -7.90 6.69 -2.77
C MET A 165 -8.16 8.13 -3.25
N VAL A 166 -7.43 8.57 -4.27
CA VAL A 166 -7.58 9.91 -4.86
C VAL A 166 -8.60 9.90 -6.00
N LEU A 167 -8.61 8.84 -6.80
CA LEU A 167 -9.55 8.74 -7.93
C LEU A 167 -11.00 8.60 -7.48
N LYS A 168 -11.28 7.83 -6.43
CA LYS A 168 -12.65 7.54 -5.97
C LYS A 168 -13.47 8.81 -5.71
N PRO A 169 -13.05 9.72 -4.82
CA PRO A 169 -13.84 10.91 -4.54
C PRO A 169 -13.94 11.85 -5.76
N LEU A 170 -12.94 11.90 -6.61
CA LEU A 170 -13.00 12.71 -7.85
C LEU A 170 -13.93 12.08 -8.89
N HIS A 171 -13.91 10.76 -9.02
CA HIS A 171 -14.77 10.03 -9.95
C HIS A 171 -16.25 10.16 -9.57
N ASP A 172 -16.57 10.01 -8.28
CA ASP A 172 -17.95 10.12 -7.78
C ASP A 172 -18.57 11.50 -8.07
N ASN A 173 -17.75 12.55 -8.07
CA ASN A 173 -18.21 13.91 -8.29
C ASN A 173 -18.15 14.34 -9.77
N PHE A 174 -17.09 14.00 -10.49
CA PHE A 174 -16.79 14.56 -11.82
C PHE A 174 -16.76 13.53 -12.94
N GLN A 175 -16.78 12.24 -12.62
CA GLN A 175 -16.74 11.08 -13.54
C GLN A 175 -15.48 11.10 -14.42
N ILE A 176 -14.48 10.33 -14.00
CA ILE A 176 -13.23 10.17 -14.75
C ILE A 176 -13.50 9.35 -16.02
N VAL A 177 -13.14 9.90 -17.17
CA VAL A 177 -13.22 9.27 -18.47
C VAL A 177 -11.88 8.63 -18.82
N ARG A 178 -10.80 9.38 -18.61
CA ARG A 178 -9.46 8.96 -18.98
C ARG A 178 -8.45 9.41 -17.92
N GLY A 179 -7.42 8.59 -17.72
CA GLY A 179 -6.27 8.95 -16.92
C GLY A 179 -4.96 8.44 -17.51
N VAL A 180 -3.91 9.21 -17.31
CA VAL A 180 -2.53 8.84 -17.62
C VAL A 180 -1.73 8.91 -16.33
N VAL A 181 -1.09 7.80 -15.97
CA VAL A 181 -0.32 7.66 -14.74
C VAL A 181 1.12 7.35 -15.06
N SER A 182 2.05 8.15 -14.54
CA SER A 182 3.48 7.82 -14.53
C SER A 182 3.91 7.62 -13.09
N THR A 183 4.37 6.42 -12.75
CA THR A 183 4.78 6.12 -11.38
C THR A 183 6.28 6.34 -11.19
N TYR A 184 6.67 6.70 -9.97
CA TYR A 184 8.06 6.84 -9.51
C TYR A 184 8.21 5.96 -8.28
N GLN A 185 8.53 4.68 -8.53
CA GLN A 185 8.45 3.64 -7.52
C GLN A 185 9.76 3.42 -6.78
N SER A 186 9.69 3.43 -5.45
CA SER A 186 10.77 3.07 -4.54
C SER A 186 11.28 1.64 -4.79
N VAL A 187 12.58 1.44 -4.59
CA VAL A 187 13.21 0.10 -4.66
C VAL A 187 12.64 -0.89 -3.63
N THR A 188 12.06 -0.40 -2.54
CA THR A 188 11.42 -1.24 -1.51
C THR A 188 10.27 -2.08 -2.04
N GLY A 189 9.62 -1.65 -3.14
CA GLY A 189 8.56 -2.42 -3.81
C GLY A 189 9.04 -3.73 -4.43
N THR A 190 10.35 -3.85 -4.73
CA THR A 190 10.97 -5.09 -5.23
C THR A 190 11.51 -5.95 -4.08
N GLY A 191 11.72 -5.38 -2.89
CA GLY A 191 12.16 -6.10 -1.71
C GLY A 191 13.56 -5.75 -1.22
N GLN A 192 14.02 -6.46 -0.20
CA GLN A 192 15.28 -6.16 0.49
C GLN A 192 16.52 -6.28 -0.41
N ALA A 193 16.53 -7.23 -1.35
CA ALA A 193 17.65 -7.41 -2.27
C ALA A 193 17.83 -6.20 -3.20
N ALA A 194 16.75 -5.57 -3.64
CA ALA A 194 16.80 -4.37 -4.46
C ALA A 194 17.31 -3.14 -3.68
N VAL A 195 16.95 -3.04 -2.40
CA VAL A 195 17.52 -2.01 -1.51
C VAL A 195 19.02 -2.23 -1.34
N ALA A 196 19.46 -3.48 -1.12
CA ALA A 196 20.87 -3.83 -0.98
C ALA A 196 21.66 -3.53 -2.27
N GLN A 197 21.11 -3.87 -3.45
CA GLN A 197 21.72 -3.52 -4.73
C GLN A 197 21.95 -2.01 -4.84
N MET A 198 20.94 -1.19 -4.59
CA MET A 198 21.07 0.27 -4.65
C MET A 198 22.12 0.81 -3.69
N GLU A 199 22.17 0.30 -2.45
CA GLU A 199 23.15 0.75 -1.46
C GLU A 199 24.58 0.31 -1.81
N ASP A 200 24.78 -0.88 -2.38
CA ASP A 200 26.06 -1.35 -2.87
C ASP A 200 26.56 -0.49 -4.04
N GLU A 201 25.69 -0.24 -5.03
CA GLU A 201 26.02 0.65 -6.16
C GLU A 201 26.37 2.06 -5.69
N ARG A 202 25.60 2.63 -4.74
CA ARG A 202 25.83 3.95 -4.14
C ARG A 202 27.17 4.03 -3.43
N ALA A 203 27.59 2.95 -2.80
CA ALA A 203 28.87 2.83 -2.12
C ALA A 203 30.03 2.43 -3.06
N GLY A 204 29.79 2.30 -4.37
CA GLY A 204 30.78 1.87 -5.35
C GLY A 204 31.19 0.40 -5.23
N ARG A 205 30.36 -0.43 -4.60
CA ARG A 205 30.56 -1.87 -4.48
C ARG A 205 29.79 -2.63 -5.56
N THR A 206 30.30 -3.80 -5.92
CA THR A 206 29.54 -4.74 -6.75
C THR A 206 28.41 -5.35 -5.92
N PRO A 207 27.14 -5.27 -6.35
CA PRO A 207 26.03 -5.91 -5.66
C PRO A 207 26.23 -7.42 -5.49
N SER A 208 25.89 -7.94 -4.32
CA SER A 208 25.92 -9.39 -4.06
C SER A 208 24.85 -10.14 -4.84
N GLU A 209 23.75 -9.47 -5.16
CA GLU A 209 22.65 -9.95 -6.00
C GLU A 209 22.22 -8.82 -6.94
N GLN A 210 22.18 -9.12 -8.24
CA GLN A 210 21.69 -8.17 -9.23
C GLN A 210 20.21 -8.42 -9.50
N VAL A 211 19.36 -7.58 -8.93
CA VAL A 211 17.90 -7.66 -9.04
C VAL A 211 17.39 -6.93 -10.27
N TYR A 212 17.98 -5.78 -10.59
CA TYR A 212 17.63 -4.99 -11.76
C TYR A 212 18.60 -5.27 -12.93
N PRO A 213 18.11 -5.24 -14.17
CA PRO A 213 18.96 -5.48 -15.36
C PRO A 213 19.99 -4.37 -15.61
N HIS A 214 19.81 -3.20 -14.99
CA HIS A 214 20.67 -2.03 -15.08
C HIS A 214 20.95 -1.46 -13.69
N PRO A 215 22.03 -0.71 -13.49
CA PRO A 215 22.26 0.03 -12.26
C PRO A 215 21.07 0.93 -11.94
N ILE A 216 20.69 0.94 -10.66
CA ILE A 216 19.56 1.77 -10.17
C ILE A 216 20.05 3.06 -9.50
N ASP A 217 21.20 3.07 -8.84
CA ASP A 217 21.71 4.31 -8.23
C ASP A 217 21.99 5.35 -9.30
N LYS A 218 21.50 6.58 -9.07
CA LYS A 218 21.57 7.72 -10.03
C LYS A 218 20.89 7.45 -11.39
N ASN A 219 19.91 6.56 -11.43
CA ASN A 219 19.23 6.16 -12.66
C ASN A 219 17.70 6.06 -12.45
N CYS A 220 16.96 6.08 -13.57
CA CYS A 220 15.53 5.77 -13.61
C CYS A 220 15.32 4.62 -14.59
N LEU A 221 14.68 3.55 -14.15
CA LEU A 221 14.39 2.40 -15.01
C LEU A 221 12.88 2.45 -15.38
N PRO A 222 12.50 2.74 -16.66
CA PRO A 222 11.12 2.78 -17.09
C PRO A 222 10.56 1.36 -17.25
N HIS A 223 10.68 0.58 -16.19
CA HIS A 223 10.38 -0.84 -16.19
C HIS A 223 10.21 -1.34 -14.74
N CYS A 224 9.03 -1.86 -14.44
CA CYS A 224 8.73 -2.59 -13.21
C CYS A 224 8.00 -3.89 -13.58
N ASP A 225 8.45 -5.03 -13.04
CA ASP A 225 7.92 -6.37 -13.36
C ASP A 225 8.23 -6.79 -14.83
N THR A 226 7.65 -7.84 -15.35
CA THR A 226 7.92 -8.43 -16.67
C THR A 226 7.10 -7.78 -17.78
N PHE A 227 7.69 -7.62 -18.97
CA PHE A 227 6.97 -7.16 -20.17
C PHE A 227 6.00 -8.20 -20.67
N GLN A 228 4.90 -7.71 -21.26
CA GLN A 228 3.87 -8.50 -21.93
C GLN A 228 3.89 -8.24 -23.45
N GLU A 229 3.16 -9.05 -24.21
CA GLU A 229 3.10 -8.97 -25.69
C GLU A 229 2.56 -7.61 -26.18
N ASN A 230 1.72 -6.94 -25.39
CA ASN A 230 1.17 -5.63 -25.71
C ASN A 230 2.13 -4.46 -25.46
N GLY A 231 3.37 -4.74 -25.03
CA GLY A 231 4.40 -3.75 -24.74
C GLY A 231 4.31 -3.14 -23.34
N TYR A 232 3.24 -3.39 -22.59
CA TYR A 232 3.14 -2.99 -21.18
C TYR A 232 3.85 -4.00 -20.26
N THR A 233 4.21 -3.56 -19.07
CA THR A 233 4.65 -4.47 -18.01
C THR A 233 3.46 -5.01 -17.21
N ARG A 234 3.66 -6.12 -16.50
CA ARG A 234 2.64 -6.64 -15.58
C ARG A 234 2.27 -5.62 -14.50
N GLU A 235 3.22 -4.82 -14.04
CA GLU A 235 2.96 -3.76 -13.06
C GLU A 235 1.99 -2.70 -13.60
N GLU A 236 2.20 -2.25 -14.83
CA GLU A 236 1.32 -1.29 -15.50
C GLU A 236 -0.08 -1.84 -15.72
N MET A 237 -0.19 -3.11 -16.10
CA MET A 237 -1.48 -3.78 -16.26
C MET A 237 -2.23 -3.99 -14.94
N LYS A 238 -1.52 -4.16 -13.80
CA LYS A 238 -2.14 -4.17 -12.48
C LYS A 238 -2.87 -2.85 -12.22
N VAL A 239 -2.22 -1.71 -12.45
CA VAL A 239 -2.85 -0.39 -12.29
C VAL A 239 -4.11 -0.27 -13.13
N HIS A 240 -4.05 -0.71 -14.40
CA HIS A 240 -5.20 -0.67 -15.31
C HIS A 240 -6.38 -1.54 -14.84
N HIS A 241 -6.13 -2.82 -14.53
CA HIS A 241 -7.21 -3.77 -14.22
C HIS A 241 -7.72 -3.64 -12.78
N GLU A 242 -6.80 -3.48 -11.81
CA GLU A 242 -7.17 -3.41 -10.41
C GLU A 242 -7.98 -2.15 -10.11
N THR A 243 -7.65 -1.00 -10.73
CA THR A 243 -8.43 0.23 -10.58
C THR A 243 -9.88 0.03 -10.98
N LYS A 244 -10.14 -0.56 -12.15
CA LYS A 244 -11.50 -0.86 -12.62
C LYS A 244 -12.26 -1.74 -11.63
N LYS A 245 -11.62 -2.82 -11.18
CA LYS A 245 -12.22 -3.75 -10.24
C LYS A 245 -12.57 -3.11 -8.89
N ILE A 246 -11.66 -2.29 -8.34
CA ILE A 246 -11.86 -1.61 -7.05
C ILE A 246 -12.93 -0.52 -7.17
N MET A 247 -12.87 0.27 -8.26
CA MET A 247 -13.83 1.35 -8.51
C MET A 247 -15.22 0.85 -8.93
N GLY A 248 -15.31 -0.42 -9.37
CA GLY A 248 -16.56 -1.00 -9.87
C GLY A 248 -17.02 -0.40 -11.20
N ASP A 249 -16.10 0.17 -11.97
CA ASP A 249 -16.42 0.85 -13.24
C ASP A 249 -15.40 0.49 -14.35
N ASP A 250 -15.85 -0.27 -15.33
CA ASP A 250 -15.07 -0.67 -16.49
C ASP A 250 -14.87 0.45 -17.52
N SER A 251 -15.63 1.55 -17.43
CA SER A 251 -15.55 2.68 -18.36
C SER A 251 -14.30 3.53 -18.16
N ILE A 252 -13.67 3.49 -16.98
CA ILE A 252 -12.47 4.24 -16.67
C ILE A 252 -11.31 3.78 -17.54
N SER A 253 -10.79 4.65 -18.41
CA SER A 253 -9.67 4.37 -19.29
C SER A 253 -8.37 4.85 -18.68
N LEU A 254 -7.54 3.94 -18.14
CA LEU A 254 -6.23 4.26 -17.57
C LEU A 254 -5.09 3.71 -18.43
N SER A 255 -4.06 4.53 -18.63
CA SER A 255 -2.77 4.12 -19.18
C SER A 255 -1.68 4.42 -18.14
N CYS A 256 -0.75 3.49 -17.96
CA CYS A 256 0.30 3.62 -16.95
C CYS A 256 1.68 3.39 -17.56
N THR A 257 2.67 4.15 -17.09
CA THR A 257 4.10 3.88 -17.27
C THR A 257 4.74 3.75 -15.89
N ALA A 258 5.29 2.59 -15.59
CA ALA A 258 5.89 2.29 -14.30
C ALA A 258 7.41 2.51 -14.33
N VAL A 259 7.90 3.42 -13.50
CA VAL A 259 9.32 3.78 -13.42
C VAL A 259 9.88 3.43 -12.04
N ARG A 260 10.99 2.70 -11.99
CA ARG A 260 11.77 2.47 -10.76
C ARG A 260 12.77 3.60 -10.57
N VAL A 261 12.80 4.17 -9.35
CA VAL A 261 13.69 5.28 -8.98
C VAL A 261 14.51 4.93 -7.73
N PRO A 262 15.71 5.52 -7.56
CA PRO A 262 16.64 5.16 -6.49
C PRO A 262 16.29 5.79 -5.14
N VAL A 263 15.07 5.53 -4.67
CA VAL A 263 14.57 6.02 -3.38
C VAL A 263 14.12 4.86 -2.50
N VAL A 264 14.17 5.07 -1.19
CA VAL A 264 13.65 4.15 -0.17
C VAL A 264 12.44 4.78 0.48
N GLY A 265 11.36 4.01 0.58
CA GLY A 265 10.12 4.43 1.22
C GLY A 265 9.28 5.42 0.39
N GLY A 266 8.11 5.00 0.01
CA GLY A 266 7.14 5.80 -0.74
C GLY A 266 7.25 5.70 -2.26
N HIS A 267 6.09 5.59 -2.88
CA HIS A 267 5.91 5.71 -4.33
C HIS A 267 5.29 7.06 -4.65
N GLY A 268 5.81 7.71 -5.71
CA GLY A 268 5.18 8.89 -6.28
C GLY A 268 4.44 8.57 -7.57
N GLU A 269 3.39 9.30 -7.87
CA GLU A 269 2.62 9.17 -9.12
C GLU A 269 2.30 10.55 -9.68
N SER A 270 2.72 10.79 -10.92
CA SER A 270 2.24 11.91 -11.74
C SER A 270 1.01 11.44 -12.48
N VAL A 271 -0.11 12.11 -12.23
CA VAL A 271 -1.41 11.71 -12.75
C VAL A 271 -2.03 12.86 -13.53
N PHE A 272 -2.49 12.54 -14.73
CA PHE A 272 -3.43 13.35 -15.51
C PHE A 272 -4.78 12.66 -15.52
N LEU A 273 -5.85 13.39 -15.26
CA LEU A 273 -7.24 12.94 -15.34
C LEU A 273 -8.03 13.83 -16.28
N GLU A 274 -8.90 13.22 -17.05
CA GLU A 274 -9.92 13.89 -17.84
C GLU A 274 -11.30 13.51 -17.30
N PHE A 275 -12.13 14.52 -17.04
CA PHE A 275 -13.47 14.34 -16.49
C PHE A 275 -14.55 14.48 -17.56
N GLU A 276 -15.67 13.80 -17.36
CA GLU A 276 -16.88 14.00 -18.16
C GLU A 276 -17.58 15.32 -17.82
N ARG A 277 -17.57 15.69 -16.53
CA ARG A 277 -18.21 16.88 -16.00
C ARG A 277 -17.21 18.00 -15.79
N ASP A 278 -17.67 19.24 -15.91
CA ASP A 278 -16.90 20.40 -15.49
C ASP A 278 -16.66 20.37 -13.97
N TYR A 279 -15.57 20.97 -13.54
CA TYR A 279 -15.19 21.00 -12.12
C TYR A 279 -14.66 22.39 -11.73
N ASP A 280 -14.74 22.70 -10.44
CA ASP A 280 -14.02 23.80 -9.82
C ASP A 280 -12.81 23.31 -9.03
N MET A 281 -11.75 24.10 -8.96
CA MET A 281 -10.53 23.73 -8.24
C MET A 281 -10.72 23.73 -6.71
N ASP A 282 -11.60 24.60 -6.21
CA ASP A 282 -11.92 24.65 -4.78
C ASP A 282 -12.74 23.43 -4.37
N ASP A 283 -13.64 22.96 -5.25
CA ASP A 283 -14.35 21.70 -5.05
C ASP A 283 -13.39 20.50 -5.02
N VAL A 284 -12.45 20.42 -5.97
CA VAL A 284 -11.40 19.37 -5.98
C VAL A 284 -10.61 19.37 -4.66
N ARG A 285 -10.18 20.54 -4.18
CA ARG A 285 -9.44 20.68 -2.92
C ARG A 285 -10.29 20.26 -1.73
N SER A 286 -11.54 20.69 -1.67
CA SER A 286 -12.48 20.35 -0.60
C SER A 286 -12.76 18.86 -0.54
N ILE A 287 -13.05 18.24 -1.69
CA ILE A 287 -13.33 16.83 -1.84
C ILE A 287 -12.14 15.98 -1.35
N LEU A 288 -10.93 16.29 -1.84
CA LEU A 288 -9.72 15.55 -1.46
C LEU A 288 -9.37 15.73 0.02
N SER A 289 -9.50 16.95 0.55
CA SER A 289 -9.21 17.23 1.96
C SER A 289 -10.19 16.56 2.93
N SER A 290 -11.40 16.26 2.48
CA SER A 290 -12.44 15.60 3.29
C SER A 290 -12.41 14.08 3.20
N PHE A 291 -11.69 13.51 2.22
CA PHE A 291 -11.68 12.06 2.03
C PHE A 291 -10.79 11.37 3.08
N PRO A 292 -11.30 10.34 3.78
CA PRO A 292 -10.54 9.66 4.84
C PRO A 292 -9.22 9.09 4.33
N GLY A 293 -8.12 9.33 5.06
CA GLY A 293 -6.79 8.81 4.72
C GLY A 293 -6.09 9.56 3.58
N VAL A 294 -6.66 10.66 3.07
CA VAL A 294 -6.03 11.56 2.10
C VAL A 294 -5.64 12.87 2.79
N ILE A 295 -4.41 13.30 2.58
CA ILE A 295 -3.88 14.58 3.09
C ILE A 295 -3.48 15.46 1.91
N LEU A 296 -4.10 16.63 1.81
CA LEU A 296 -3.74 17.64 0.81
C LEU A 296 -2.50 18.41 1.28
N GLN A 297 -1.43 18.35 0.48
CA GLN A 297 -0.20 19.14 0.63
C GLN A 297 0.04 19.89 -0.69
N ASP A 298 -0.54 21.06 -0.84
CA ASP A 298 -0.53 21.78 -2.14
C ASP A 298 -0.39 23.29 -1.94
N ASP A 299 0.79 23.69 -1.47
CA ASP A 299 1.17 25.09 -1.34
C ASP A 299 2.48 25.35 -2.13
N PRO A 300 2.38 25.80 -3.39
CA PRO A 300 3.54 26.10 -4.22
C PRO A 300 4.41 27.25 -3.69
N GLU A 301 3.85 28.20 -2.95
CA GLU A 301 4.57 29.37 -2.46
C GLU A 301 5.58 28.99 -1.37
N THR A 302 5.23 28.03 -0.55
CA THR A 302 6.12 27.52 0.51
C THR A 302 6.81 26.20 0.15
N PHE A 303 6.72 25.76 -1.11
CA PHE A 303 7.25 24.46 -1.58
C PHE A 303 6.71 23.26 -0.81
N ASN A 304 5.50 23.37 -0.26
CA ASN A 304 4.84 22.29 0.48
C ASN A 304 4.07 21.38 -0.50
N TYR A 305 4.71 20.28 -0.87
CA TYR A 305 4.17 19.24 -1.75
C TYR A 305 4.61 17.84 -1.28
N PRO A 306 3.88 16.77 -1.63
CA PRO A 306 4.22 15.43 -1.20
C PRO A 306 5.55 14.93 -1.78
N MET A 307 6.35 14.26 -0.94
CA MET A 307 7.60 13.62 -1.35
C MET A 307 7.71 12.22 -0.72
N PRO A 308 8.36 11.25 -1.38
CA PRO A 308 8.58 9.92 -0.80
C PRO A 308 9.20 9.97 0.59
N ILE A 309 10.21 10.81 0.80
CA ILE A 309 10.91 10.94 2.09
C ILE A 309 9.98 11.45 3.21
N THR A 310 9.00 12.31 2.92
CA THR A 310 8.07 12.85 3.91
C THR A 310 6.85 11.95 4.15
N ALA A 311 6.49 11.12 3.18
CA ALA A 311 5.44 10.11 3.29
C ALA A 311 5.92 8.81 3.97
N HIS A 312 7.24 8.56 3.95
CA HIS A 312 7.81 7.35 4.54
C HIS A 312 7.44 7.21 6.02
N GLY A 313 6.99 6.02 6.40
CA GLY A 313 6.54 5.69 7.75
C GLY A 313 5.15 6.22 8.11
N LYS A 314 4.38 6.79 7.16
CA LYS A 314 3.01 7.27 7.39
C LYS A 314 1.99 6.41 6.68
N ASP A 315 0.78 6.36 7.23
CA ASP A 315 -0.34 5.57 6.70
C ASP A 315 -1.18 6.31 5.66
N ASP A 316 -1.04 7.63 5.60
CA ASP A 316 -1.86 8.47 4.74
C ASP A 316 -1.36 8.47 3.29
N VAL A 317 -2.27 8.80 2.38
CA VAL A 317 -1.99 9.14 0.99
C VAL A 317 -1.92 10.67 0.87
N PHE A 318 -0.79 11.17 0.44
CA PHE A 318 -0.56 12.61 0.27
C PHE A 318 -0.80 13.01 -1.17
N VAL A 319 -1.53 14.09 -1.37
CA VAL A 319 -1.83 14.62 -2.71
C VAL A 319 -1.49 16.10 -2.78
N GLY A 320 -0.98 16.53 -3.93
CA GLY A 320 -0.65 17.94 -4.17
C GLY A 320 -0.34 18.19 -5.64
N ARG A 321 0.23 19.35 -5.94
CA ARG A 321 0.51 19.80 -7.30
C ARG A 321 -0.74 19.82 -8.17
N LEU A 322 -1.88 20.17 -7.57
CA LEU A 322 -3.17 20.28 -8.25
C LEU A 322 -3.15 21.46 -9.21
N ARG A 323 -3.41 21.22 -10.48
CA ARG A 323 -3.48 22.26 -11.50
C ARG A 323 -4.32 21.84 -12.69
N ARG A 324 -5.04 22.80 -13.27
CA ARG A 324 -5.78 22.55 -14.51
C ARG A 324 -4.82 22.22 -15.65
N ASP A 325 -5.28 21.39 -16.57
CA ASP A 325 -4.59 21.20 -17.84
C ASP A 325 -4.69 22.46 -18.70
N LEU A 326 -3.62 22.77 -19.43
CA LEU A 326 -3.57 23.98 -20.26
C LEU A 326 -4.34 23.84 -21.58
N CYS A 327 -4.57 22.61 -22.03
CA CYS A 327 -5.16 22.29 -23.32
C CYS A 327 -6.58 21.75 -23.20
N ASN A 328 -6.94 21.16 -22.04
CA ASN A 328 -8.24 20.57 -21.81
C ASN A 328 -8.89 21.17 -20.56
N PRO A 329 -9.99 21.95 -20.67
CA PRO A 329 -10.62 22.58 -19.51
C PRO A 329 -11.18 21.58 -18.49
N ARG A 330 -11.42 20.32 -18.89
CA ARG A 330 -11.82 19.20 -18.02
C ARG A 330 -10.65 18.32 -17.59
N GLY A 331 -9.42 18.73 -17.90
CA GLY A 331 -8.18 18.07 -17.52
C GLY A 331 -7.64 18.54 -16.17
N LEU A 332 -7.24 17.62 -15.30
CA LEU A 332 -6.60 17.87 -14.02
C LEU A 332 -5.26 17.14 -13.95
N HIS A 333 -4.22 17.83 -13.54
CA HIS A 333 -2.95 17.23 -13.14
C HIS A 333 -2.81 17.24 -11.63
N LEU A 334 -2.25 16.14 -11.09
CA LEU A 334 -1.96 16.02 -9.67
C LEU A 334 -0.74 15.11 -9.43
N TRP A 335 -0.25 15.13 -8.19
CA TRP A 335 0.86 14.33 -7.72
C TRP A 335 0.45 13.62 -6.43
N ILE A 336 0.61 12.30 -6.40
CA ILE A 336 0.24 11.43 -5.27
C ILE A 336 1.49 10.79 -4.71
N VAL A 337 1.59 10.68 -3.38
CA VAL A 337 2.67 9.95 -2.72
C VAL A 337 2.12 9.19 -1.52
N SER A 338 2.52 7.94 -1.37
CA SER A 338 2.24 7.13 -0.17
C SER A 338 3.38 6.16 0.13
N ASP A 339 3.52 5.74 1.38
CA ASP A 339 4.46 4.67 1.74
C ASP A 339 3.94 3.32 1.22
N ASN A 340 4.68 2.73 0.29
CA ASN A 340 4.32 1.49 -0.39
C ASN A 340 4.36 0.24 0.50
N LEU A 341 5.04 0.29 1.65
CA LEU A 341 5.06 -0.79 2.63
C LEU A 341 3.94 -0.63 3.67
N ARG A 342 3.43 0.60 3.87
CA ARG A 342 2.35 0.91 4.81
C ARG A 342 1.00 0.92 4.09
N LYS A 343 0.48 2.07 3.68
CA LYS A 343 -0.82 2.10 2.95
C LYS A 343 -0.78 1.20 1.73
N GLY A 344 0.35 1.14 1.03
CA GLY A 344 0.56 0.29 -0.14
C GLY A 344 0.66 -1.21 0.15
N ALA A 345 0.60 -1.66 1.42
CA ALA A 345 0.65 -3.09 1.78
C ALA A 345 0.09 -3.35 3.19
N ALA A 346 0.92 -3.18 4.23
CA ALA A 346 0.63 -3.59 5.59
C ALA A 346 -0.60 -2.89 6.18
N THR A 347 -0.67 -1.57 6.07
CA THR A 347 -1.77 -0.78 6.64
C THR A 347 -3.11 -1.15 6.01
N ASN A 348 -3.18 -1.23 4.67
CA ASN A 348 -4.42 -1.62 4.00
C ASN A 348 -4.87 -3.03 4.38
N THR A 349 -3.92 -3.97 4.51
CA THR A 349 -4.21 -5.35 4.99
C THR A 349 -4.83 -5.34 6.38
N ILE A 350 -4.27 -4.54 7.30
CA ILE A 350 -4.79 -4.42 8.67
C ILE A 350 -6.13 -3.69 8.70
N GLN A 351 -6.31 -2.64 7.89
CA GLN A 351 -7.58 -1.94 7.76
C GLN A 351 -8.71 -2.85 7.25
N ILE A 352 -8.42 -3.81 6.35
CA ILE A 352 -9.38 -4.85 5.96
C ILE A 352 -9.79 -5.69 7.17
N ALA A 353 -8.82 -6.10 7.99
CA ALA A 353 -9.09 -6.86 9.21
C ALA A 353 -9.88 -6.04 10.25
N GLU A 354 -9.54 -4.75 10.44
CA GLU A 354 -10.28 -3.81 11.28
C GLU A 354 -11.73 -3.66 10.81
N TYR A 355 -11.93 -3.49 9.51
CA TYR A 355 -13.26 -3.35 8.92
C TYR A 355 -14.10 -4.60 9.19
N LEU A 356 -13.61 -5.79 8.87
CA LEU A 356 -14.32 -7.05 9.12
C LEU A 356 -14.63 -7.27 10.61
N ASN A 357 -13.69 -6.95 11.50
CA ASN A 357 -13.90 -7.05 12.94
C ASN A 357 -15.00 -6.08 13.41
N SER A 358 -15.01 -4.86 12.89
CA SER A 358 -16.05 -3.87 13.19
C SER A 358 -17.43 -4.27 12.70
N GLN A 359 -17.51 -5.09 11.63
CA GLN A 359 -18.76 -5.64 11.09
C GLN A 359 -19.21 -6.92 11.82
N GLY A 360 -18.49 -7.36 12.86
CA GLY A 360 -18.85 -8.52 13.65
C GLY A 360 -18.47 -9.88 13.04
N ARG A 361 -17.48 -9.93 12.14
CA ARG A 361 -17.02 -11.18 11.54
C ARG A 361 -16.70 -12.26 12.56
N TRP A 362 -16.14 -11.87 13.70
CA TRP A 362 -15.72 -12.78 14.78
C TRP A 362 -16.51 -12.56 16.09
N GLY A 363 -17.57 -11.76 16.07
CA GLY A 363 -18.39 -11.38 17.21
C GLY A 363 -19.47 -12.38 17.58
#